data_a02a7533e1836069c975219f2964cfb6
#
_entry.id   a02a7533e1836069c975219f2964cfb6
#
_cell.length_a   1.000
_cell.length_b   1.000
_cell.length_c   1.000
_cell.angle_alpha   90.00
_cell.angle_beta   90.00
_cell.angle_gamma   90.00
#
_symmetry.space_group_name_H-M   'P 1'
#
loop_
_entity.id
_entity.type
_entity.pdbx_description
1 polymer ?
#
loop_
_entity_poly.entity_id
_entity_poly.type
_entity_poly.pdbx_seq_one_letter_code
_entity_poly.pdbx_strand_id
1 'polypeptide(L)'
;MKFGKRLAILLAGGAVIALIVVIVIAQANAGRNTSASAFDTATIRRGTLVATVNATGAISPLREAQLAFSATGPLAKLDVKQGDLVKAGQVLAQLDTRALDLQLAQAEANLVAAQAKFDQVKTPASADVAAAQSAVASAEAALAQLKNPTSNDMTIAKSDLDKAAAAVARAQADYDRIGGASNPFIAMTPQSLALQQATLDHQKIAAIFNSKINPTDSQIKQAQSAIEQARAQLSRLTNPSANDLKSAQASVDQLRAARDLAKARIDDAIIRAPFDGLVTRVDFDLGSFVSAGRAIIAVADISELRVKLNIDETDIARLQSGQEVTIGLDAYPDASLPARVSDVAATATTVQGVVNYVVTVTINPGTVPVKIGMTANANVVVARKENVLLVPNRAVRASGAKRFVTIQNQDNTTKEIEVKLGMANDLETEVVSGLSEGQTVIVSFTQASPIGGPFGGAR
;
A
#
# COMPACT_ATOMS: atom_id res chain seq x y z
N MET A 1 -103.23 28.83 74.62
CA MET A 1 -102.39 27.84 73.95
C MET A 1 -101.46 28.50 72.92
N LYS A 2 -100.54 29.44 73.26
CA LYS A 2 -99.57 30.04 72.25
C LYS A 2 -98.15 30.24 72.87
N PHE A 3 -97.83 29.66 74.04
CA PHE A 3 -96.48 29.84 74.63
C PHE A 3 -95.50 28.66 74.48
N GLY A 4 -95.98 27.48 74.08
CA GLY A 4 -95.09 26.28 73.95
C GLY A 4 -94.29 26.18 72.61
N LYS A 5 -94.82 26.81 71.57
CA LYS A 5 -94.08 26.70 70.26
C LYS A 5 -92.86 27.61 70.11
N ARG A 6 -92.76 28.71 70.85
CA ARG A 6 -91.58 29.60 70.80
C ARG A 6 -90.40 29.11 71.57
N LEU A 7 -90.64 28.34 72.62
CA LEU A 7 -89.55 27.75 73.46
C LEU A 7 -88.89 26.56 72.71
N ALA A 8 -89.69 25.80 71.98
CA ALA A 8 -89.14 24.66 71.20
C ALA A 8 -88.25 25.11 70.04
N ILE A 9 -88.53 26.29 69.39
CA ILE A 9 -87.70 26.85 68.30
C ILE A 9 -86.39 27.39 68.81
N LEU A 10 -86.37 27.99 70.04
CA LEU A 10 -85.11 28.47 70.65
C LEU A 10 -84.15 27.35 71.07
N LEU A 11 -84.71 26.26 71.60
CA LEU A 11 -83.95 25.05 71.98
C LEU A 11 -83.41 24.33 70.71
N ALA A 12 -84.18 24.25 69.66
CA ALA A 12 -83.71 23.66 68.39
C ALA A 12 -82.62 24.52 67.71
N GLY A 13 -82.73 25.86 67.77
CA GLY A 13 -81.71 26.79 67.29
C GLY A 13 -80.39 26.67 68.08
N GLY A 14 -80.49 26.52 69.42
CA GLY A 14 -79.29 26.31 70.27
C GLY A 14 -78.53 24.98 69.96
N ALA A 15 -79.32 23.94 69.74
CA ALA A 15 -78.74 22.63 69.43
C ALA A 15 -77.99 22.63 68.01
N VAL A 16 -78.58 23.34 67.10
CA VAL A 16 -77.95 23.46 65.73
C VAL A 16 -76.66 24.31 65.80
N ILE A 17 -76.68 25.41 66.63
CA ILE A 17 -75.46 26.21 66.81
C ILE A 17 -74.40 25.43 67.57
N ALA A 18 -74.78 24.64 68.62
CA ALA A 18 -73.82 23.78 69.33
C ALA A 18 -73.24 22.68 68.43
N LEU A 19 -74.05 22.12 67.52
CA LEU A 19 -73.57 21.12 66.51
C LEU A 19 -72.60 21.74 65.51
N ILE A 20 -72.92 22.96 65.07
CA ILE A 20 -72.04 23.69 64.12
C ILE A 20 -70.70 24.04 64.81
N VAL A 21 -70.71 24.47 66.05
CA VAL A 21 -69.51 24.76 66.81
C VAL A 21 -68.68 23.51 67.06
N VAL A 22 -69.32 22.37 67.39
CA VAL A 22 -68.60 21.09 67.52
C VAL A 22 -68.02 20.63 66.18
N ILE A 23 -68.74 20.81 65.09
CA ILE A 23 -68.23 20.48 63.75
C ILE A 23 -67.04 21.40 63.36
N VAL A 24 -67.14 22.71 63.63
CA VAL A 24 -66.07 23.67 63.40
C VAL A 24 -64.86 23.37 64.30
N ILE A 25 -65.04 23.02 65.56
CA ILE A 25 -63.92 22.60 66.44
C ILE A 25 -63.34 21.25 65.99
N ALA A 26 -64.15 20.29 65.56
CA ALA A 26 -63.71 19.03 65.04
C ALA A 26 -62.93 19.22 63.68
N GLN A 27 -63.38 20.09 62.81
CA GLN A 27 -62.68 20.43 61.60
C GLN A 27 -61.39 21.25 61.88
N ALA A 28 -61.40 22.14 62.88
CA ALA A 28 -60.22 22.89 63.30
C ALA A 28 -59.17 21.98 63.97
N ASN A 29 -59.60 20.90 64.63
CA ASN A 29 -58.66 19.89 65.15
C ASN A 29 -58.24 18.82 64.17
N ALA A 30 -59.04 18.54 63.12
CA ALA A 30 -58.69 17.63 62.07
C ALA A 30 -57.61 18.23 61.11
N GLY A 31 -57.49 19.59 61.08
CA GLY A 31 -56.44 20.26 60.34
C GLY A 31 -55.06 20.36 60.99
N ARG A 32 -54.89 19.78 62.22
CA ARG A 32 -53.61 19.71 62.92
C ARG A 32 -52.93 18.34 62.79
N ASN A 33 -53.25 17.56 61.80
CA ASN A 33 -52.34 16.50 61.42
C ASN A 33 -51.11 17.16 60.85
N THR A 34 -50.05 17.20 61.61
CA THR A 34 -48.68 17.50 61.23
C THR A 34 -48.40 16.89 59.85
N SER A 35 -48.30 17.73 58.82
CA SER A 35 -47.62 17.34 57.56
C SER A 35 -46.23 16.86 57.99
N ALA A 36 -46.06 15.57 58.20
CA ALA A 36 -44.74 14.97 58.22
C ALA A 36 -44.11 15.35 56.91
N SER A 37 -43.13 16.23 56.91
CA SER A 37 -42.32 16.53 55.77
C SER A 37 -41.81 15.21 55.29
N ALA A 38 -42.36 14.72 54.17
CA ALA A 38 -41.88 13.51 53.54
C ALA A 38 -40.49 13.82 53.00
N PHE A 39 -39.48 13.45 53.77
CA PHE A 39 -38.10 13.50 53.30
C PHE A 39 -37.88 12.30 52.36
N ASP A 40 -37.36 12.57 51.19
CA ASP A 40 -36.80 11.49 50.38
C ASP A 40 -35.50 11.04 51.03
N THR A 41 -35.42 9.77 51.40
CA THR A 41 -34.31 9.22 52.20
C THR A 41 -33.61 8.08 51.45
N ALA A 42 -32.31 7.97 51.64
CA ALA A 42 -31.52 6.87 51.16
C ALA A 42 -30.72 6.23 52.31
N THR A 43 -30.52 4.93 52.24
CA THR A 43 -29.72 4.20 53.22
C THR A 43 -28.27 4.09 52.73
N ILE A 44 -27.32 4.47 53.59
CA ILE A 44 -25.91 4.29 53.34
C ILE A 44 -25.59 2.80 53.28
N ARG A 45 -25.03 2.38 52.17
CA ARG A 45 -24.65 0.99 51.88
C ARG A 45 -23.20 0.89 51.44
N ARG A 46 -22.61 -0.27 51.63
CA ARG A 46 -21.35 -0.57 50.98
C ARG A 46 -21.59 -1.08 49.55
N GLY A 47 -20.76 -0.64 48.64
CA GLY A 47 -20.86 -1.06 47.27
C GLY A 47 -19.57 -0.79 46.48
N THR A 48 -19.63 -1.11 45.22
CA THR A 48 -18.56 -0.76 44.28
C THR A 48 -18.89 0.57 43.61
N LEU A 49 -17.98 1.53 43.76
CA LEU A 49 -18.06 2.82 43.08
C LEU A 49 -17.19 2.78 41.82
N VAL A 50 -17.79 3.04 40.69
CA VAL A 50 -17.11 3.13 39.40
C VAL A 50 -17.22 4.56 38.90
N ALA A 51 -16.10 5.21 38.70
CA ALA A 51 -16.05 6.51 38.04
C ALA A 51 -15.79 6.29 36.54
N THR A 52 -16.61 6.90 35.70
CA THR A 52 -16.52 6.81 34.26
C THR A 52 -16.34 8.19 33.64
N VAL A 53 -15.65 8.22 32.50
CA VAL A 53 -15.64 9.38 31.58
C VAL A 53 -16.49 9.00 30.39
N ASN A 54 -17.48 9.85 30.10
CA ASN A 54 -18.39 9.66 28.99
C ASN A 54 -17.86 10.41 27.75
N ALA A 55 -17.82 9.75 26.64
CA ALA A 55 -17.38 10.34 25.39
C ALA A 55 -18.14 9.78 24.20
N THR A 56 -18.21 10.56 23.14
CA THR A 56 -18.82 10.13 21.88
C THR A 56 -17.77 10.05 20.79
N GLY A 57 -18.00 9.15 19.84
CA GLY A 57 -17.11 9.01 18.70
C GLY A 57 -17.74 8.25 17.56
N ALA A 58 -17.01 8.13 16.46
CA ALA A 58 -17.45 7.37 15.30
C ALA A 58 -16.66 6.06 15.17
N ILE A 59 -17.35 5.02 14.74
CA ILE A 59 -16.72 3.74 14.41
C ILE A 59 -15.89 3.93 13.16
N SER A 60 -14.63 3.54 13.23
CA SER A 60 -13.66 3.59 12.15
C SER A 60 -13.05 2.20 11.92
N PRO A 61 -12.59 1.90 10.71
CA PRO A 61 -11.86 0.67 10.43
C PRO A 61 -10.46 0.73 11.04
N LEU A 62 -9.78 -0.41 11.09
CA LEU A 62 -8.37 -0.49 11.47
C LEU A 62 -7.51 0.45 10.61
N ARG A 63 -7.74 0.42 9.31
CA ARG A 63 -7.09 1.29 8.32
C ARG A 63 -8.00 1.45 7.10
N GLU A 64 -7.84 2.56 6.42
CA GLU A 64 -8.54 2.86 5.18
C GLU A 64 -7.52 3.31 4.13
N ALA A 65 -7.64 2.79 2.92
CA ALA A 65 -6.82 3.19 1.78
C ALA A 65 -7.71 3.84 0.72
N GLN A 66 -7.35 5.05 0.33
CA GLN A 66 -7.92 5.72 -0.82
C GLN A 66 -7.06 5.42 -2.04
N LEU A 67 -7.62 4.71 -3.00
CA LEU A 67 -6.90 4.18 -4.16
C LEU A 67 -7.14 5.08 -5.36
N ALA A 68 -6.04 5.42 -6.02
CA ALA A 68 -6.00 6.25 -7.22
C ALA A 68 -5.16 5.58 -8.30
N PHE A 69 -5.44 5.86 -9.55
CA PHE A 69 -4.51 5.51 -10.64
C PHE A 69 -3.31 6.44 -10.63
N SER A 70 -2.13 5.91 -10.94
CA SER A 70 -0.95 6.72 -11.22
C SER A 70 -0.92 7.23 -12.67
N ALA A 71 -1.77 6.67 -13.55
CA ALA A 71 -1.95 7.07 -14.95
C ALA A 71 -3.29 7.77 -15.17
N THR A 72 -3.42 8.47 -16.29
CA THR A 72 -4.64 9.15 -16.74
C THR A 72 -5.24 8.41 -17.92
N GLY A 73 -6.55 8.20 -17.93
CA GLY A 73 -7.23 7.54 -19.06
C GLY A 73 -8.70 7.21 -18.79
N PRO A 74 -9.39 6.65 -19.79
CA PRO A 74 -10.77 6.17 -19.61
C PRO A 74 -10.79 4.86 -18.80
N LEU A 75 -11.76 4.74 -17.88
CA LEU A 75 -11.99 3.55 -17.06
C LEU A 75 -12.58 2.43 -17.93
N ALA A 76 -11.80 1.40 -18.22
CA ALA A 76 -12.20 0.29 -19.08
C ALA A 76 -12.85 -0.87 -18.31
N LYS A 77 -12.45 -1.09 -17.04
CA LYS A 77 -13.03 -2.12 -16.17
C LYS A 77 -13.20 -1.58 -14.76
N LEU A 78 -14.31 -1.99 -14.16
CA LEU A 78 -14.62 -1.75 -12.75
C LEU A 78 -15.29 -3.03 -12.23
N ASP A 79 -14.53 -3.82 -11.48
CA ASP A 79 -14.93 -5.18 -11.09
C ASP A 79 -15.52 -5.22 -9.66
N VAL A 80 -15.72 -4.05 -9.05
CA VAL A 80 -16.22 -3.93 -7.66
C VAL A 80 -17.28 -2.82 -7.53
N LYS A 81 -18.13 -3.00 -6.52
CA LYS A 81 -19.15 -2.03 -6.09
C LYS A 81 -18.95 -1.69 -4.62
N GLN A 82 -19.57 -0.59 -4.20
CA GLN A 82 -19.62 -0.27 -2.77
C GLN A 82 -20.31 -1.40 -1.99
N GLY A 83 -19.68 -1.86 -0.92
CA GLY A 83 -20.15 -2.97 -0.10
C GLY A 83 -19.54 -4.33 -0.43
N ASP A 84 -18.73 -4.45 -1.49
CA ASP A 84 -18.07 -5.70 -1.84
C ASP A 84 -16.87 -5.98 -0.93
N LEU A 85 -16.67 -7.27 -0.59
CA LEU A 85 -15.48 -7.74 0.09
C LEU A 85 -14.40 -8.07 -0.94
N VAL A 86 -13.19 -7.58 -0.71
CA VAL A 86 -12.04 -7.75 -1.62
C VAL A 86 -10.85 -8.34 -0.89
N LYS A 87 -9.99 -9.05 -1.64
CA LYS A 87 -8.74 -9.65 -1.13
C LYS A 87 -7.53 -8.84 -1.56
N ALA A 88 -6.48 -8.88 -0.76
CA ALA A 88 -5.18 -8.29 -1.11
C ALA A 88 -4.69 -8.75 -2.49
N GLY A 89 -4.26 -7.80 -3.33
CA GLY A 89 -3.82 -8.05 -4.70
C GLY A 89 -4.94 -8.18 -5.74
N GLN A 90 -6.22 -8.28 -5.33
CA GLN A 90 -7.36 -8.33 -6.25
C GLN A 90 -7.43 -7.06 -7.10
N VAL A 91 -7.62 -7.22 -8.42
CA VAL A 91 -7.85 -6.09 -9.32
C VAL A 91 -9.26 -5.54 -9.04
N LEU A 92 -9.35 -4.23 -8.82
CA LEU A 92 -10.59 -3.52 -8.53
C LEU A 92 -11.06 -2.71 -9.73
N ALA A 93 -10.11 -2.08 -10.41
CA ALA A 93 -10.39 -1.24 -11.59
C ALA A 93 -9.18 -1.21 -12.53
N GLN A 94 -9.43 -0.97 -13.82
CA GLN A 94 -8.41 -0.89 -14.84
C GLN A 94 -8.79 0.20 -15.88
N LEU A 95 -7.82 1.03 -16.22
CA LEU A 95 -7.92 1.95 -17.36
C LEU A 95 -7.80 1.18 -18.69
N ASP A 96 -8.06 1.85 -19.81
CA ASP A 96 -7.78 1.29 -21.14
C ASP A 96 -6.27 1.16 -21.35
N THR A 97 -5.79 -0.08 -21.35
CA THR A 97 -4.36 -0.41 -21.47
C THR A 97 -3.94 -0.81 -22.88
N ARG A 98 -4.84 -0.82 -23.87
CA ARG A 98 -4.54 -1.31 -25.24
C ARG A 98 -3.30 -0.67 -25.85
N ALA A 99 -3.11 0.63 -25.71
CA ALA A 99 -1.91 1.31 -26.21
C ALA A 99 -0.66 0.94 -25.42
N LEU A 100 -0.78 0.74 -24.10
CA LEU A 100 0.32 0.33 -23.23
C LEU A 100 0.72 -1.12 -23.48
N ASP A 101 -0.24 -2.00 -23.73
CA ASP A 101 0.01 -3.42 -24.08
C ASP A 101 0.79 -3.52 -25.40
N LEU A 102 0.46 -2.70 -26.42
CA LEU A 102 1.22 -2.61 -27.64
C LEU A 102 2.66 -2.09 -27.42
N GLN A 103 2.83 -1.12 -26.52
CA GLN A 103 4.16 -0.62 -26.15
C GLN A 103 4.99 -1.70 -25.44
N LEU A 104 4.37 -2.47 -24.55
CA LEU A 104 5.02 -3.60 -23.88
C LEU A 104 5.44 -4.67 -24.90
N ALA A 105 4.54 -5.06 -25.80
CA ALA A 105 4.84 -6.05 -26.84
C ALA A 105 6.01 -5.60 -27.75
N GLN A 106 6.06 -4.31 -28.10
CA GLN A 106 7.18 -3.75 -28.87
C GLN A 106 8.50 -3.79 -28.07
N ALA A 107 8.46 -3.44 -26.77
CA ALA A 107 9.65 -3.49 -25.92
C ALA A 107 10.14 -4.93 -25.71
N GLU A 108 9.24 -5.88 -25.57
CA GLU A 108 9.56 -7.32 -25.47
C GLU A 108 10.20 -7.84 -26.77
N ALA A 109 9.64 -7.50 -27.93
CA ALA A 109 10.22 -7.87 -29.22
C ALA A 109 11.64 -7.32 -29.39
N ASN A 110 11.86 -6.06 -28.99
CA ASN A 110 13.19 -5.43 -29.04
C ASN A 110 14.18 -6.13 -28.09
N LEU A 111 13.74 -6.52 -26.89
CA LEU A 111 14.55 -7.27 -25.93
C LEU A 111 14.95 -8.65 -26.48
N VAL A 112 13.99 -9.36 -27.07
CA VAL A 112 14.23 -10.67 -27.71
C VAL A 112 15.26 -10.55 -28.83
N ALA A 113 15.17 -9.50 -29.68
CA ALA A 113 16.13 -9.26 -30.73
C ALA A 113 17.55 -8.95 -30.19
N ALA A 114 17.65 -8.16 -29.12
CA ALA A 114 18.93 -7.88 -28.47
C ALA A 114 19.54 -9.13 -27.83
N GLN A 115 18.70 -9.94 -27.18
CA GLN A 115 19.14 -11.21 -26.58
C GLN A 115 19.67 -12.17 -27.66
N ALA A 116 18.94 -12.31 -28.78
CA ALA A 116 19.41 -13.14 -29.91
C ALA A 116 20.77 -12.64 -30.47
N LYS A 117 20.94 -11.31 -30.56
CA LYS A 117 22.22 -10.73 -30.99
C LYS A 117 23.35 -10.97 -29.97
N PHE A 118 23.07 -10.86 -28.68
CA PHE A 118 24.04 -11.20 -27.64
C PHE A 118 24.43 -12.67 -27.69
N ASP A 119 23.45 -13.58 -27.87
CA ASP A 119 23.68 -15.01 -27.95
C ASP A 119 24.50 -15.35 -29.21
N GLN A 120 24.26 -14.66 -30.34
CA GLN A 120 25.06 -14.79 -31.59
C GLN A 120 26.51 -14.37 -31.40
N VAL A 121 26.75 -13.27 -30.65
CA VAL A 121 28.11 -12.83 -30.31
C VAL A 121 28.79 -13.81 -29.38
N LYS A 122 28.07 -14.32 -28.37
CA LYS A 122 28.59 -15.25 -27.37
C LYS A 122 28.84 -16.64 -27.94
N THR A 123 27.94 -17.10 -28.79
CA THR A 123 27.96 -18.45 -29.37
C THR A 123 27.69 -18.36 -30.88
N PRO A 124 28.70 -18.08 -31.70
CA PRO A 124 28.53 -17.98 -33.15
C PRO A 124 28.05 -19.30 -33.76
N ALA A 125 27.32 -19.20 -34.85
CA ALA A 125 26.79 -20.38 -35.52
C ALA A 125 27.92 -21.32 -35.92
N SER A 126 27.76 -22.62 -35.68
CA SER A 126 28.74 -23.64 -36.04
C SER A 126 29.11 -23.62 -37.54
N ALA A 127 28.17 -23.25 -38.39
CA ALA A 127 28.39 -23.09 -39.81
C ALA A 127 29.39 -21.95 -40.14
N ASP A 128 29.28 -20.80 -39.44
CA ASP A 128 30.19 -19.66 -39.64
C ASP A 128 31.60 -20.01 -39.16
N VAL A 129 31.72 -20.69 -38.05
CA VAL A 129 33.00 -21.19 -37.52
C VAL A 129 33.63 -22.20 -38.50
N ALA A 130 32.84 -23.16 -39.01
CA ALA A 130 33.30 -24.13 -39.98
C ALA A 130 33.76 -23.47 -41.31
N ALA A 131 33.01 -22.44 -41.77
CA ALA A 131 33.41 -21.67 -42.95
C ALA A 131 34.74 -20.93 -42.74
N ALA A 132 34.91 -20.29 -41.57
CA ALA A 132 36.17 -19.61 -41.23
C ALA A 132 37.35 -20.60 -41.09
N GLN A 133 37.12 -21.79 -40.49
CA GLN A 133 38.12 -22.86 -40.43
C GLN A 133 38.52 -23.34 -41.85
N SER A 134 37.51 -23.52 -42.73
CA SER A 134 37.78 -23.91 -44.12
C SER A 134 38.58 -22.83 -44.88
N ALA A 135 38.32 -21.55 -44.60
CA ALA A 135 39.10 -20.43 -45.18
C ALA A 135 40.57 -20.48 -44.70
N VAL A 136 40.84 -20.76 -43.42
CA VAL A 136 42.19 -20.95 -42.89
C VAL A 136 42.87 -22.13 -43.59
N ALA A 137 42.20 -23.28 -43.63
CA ALA A 137 42.73 -24.46 -44.30
C ALA A 137 43.04 -24.25 -45.78
N SER A 138 42.17 -23.52 -46.49
CA SER A 138 42.40 -23.16 -47.91
C SER A 138 43.60 -22.23 -48.07
N ALA A 139 43.78 -21.24 -47.21
CA ALA A 139 44.95 -20.33 -47.26
C ALA A 139 46.24 -21.07 -46.89
N GLU A 140 46.23 -21.99 -45.94
CA GLU A 140 47.36 -22.83 -45.57
C GLU A 140 47.72 -23.79 -46.74
N ALA A 141 46.71 -24.40 -47.36
CA ALA A 141 46.94 -25.27 -48.53
C ALA A 141 47.56 -24.47 -49.70
N ALA A 142 47.09 -23.23 -49.96
CA ALA A 142 47.69 -22.34 -50.99
C ALA A 142 49.15 -22.01 -50.71
N LEU A 143 49.53 -21.70 -49.43
CA LEU A 143 50.91 -21.51 -49.04
C LEU A 143 51.76 -22.78 -49.21
N ALA A 144 51.20 -23.93 -48.81
CA ALA A 144 51.87 -25.24 -48.94
C ALA A 144 52.13 -25.58 -50.43
N GLN A 145 51.11 -25.35 -51.28
CA GLN A 145 51.25 -25.58 -52.73
C GLN A 145 52.25 -24.59 -53.38
N LEU A 146 52.33 -23.33 -52.90
CA LEU A 146 53.27 -22.34 -53.33
C LEU A 146 54.72 -22.76 -52.98
N LYS A 147 54.96 -23.28 -51.76
CA LYS A 147 56.28 -23.74 -51.29
C LYS A 147 56.67 -25.10 -51.85
N ASN A 148 55.71 -25.98 -52.04
CA ASN A 148 55.93 -27.35 -52.56
C ASN A 148 54.98 -27.60 -53.75
N PRO A 149 55.34 -27.09 -54.95
CA PRO A 149 54.56 -27.36 -56.19
C PRO A 149 54.35 -28.86 -56.38
N THR A 150 53.19 -29.28 -56.85
CA THR A 150 52.94 -30.69 -57.11
C THR A 150 53.91 -31.26 -58.19
N SER A 151 54.20 -32.54 -58.07
CA SER A 151 55.05 -33.21 -59.10
C SER A 151 54.49 -33.06 -60.49
N ASN A 152 53.16 -32.99 -60.65
CA ASN A 152 52.50 -32.76 -61.93
C ASN A 152 52.74 -31.33 -62.46
N ASP A 153 52.58 -30.30 -61.56
CA ASP A 153 52.87 -28.92 -61.95
C ASP A 153 54.33 -28.72 -62.38
N MET A 154 55.23 -29.37 -61.65
CA MET A 154 56.70 -29.34 -61.98
C MET A 154 56.94 -30.04 -63.31
N THR A 155 56.30 -31.22 -63.57
CA THR A 155 56.50 -31.98 -64.80
C THR A 155 55.96 -31.19 -66.03
N ILE A 156 54.78 -30.57 -65.90
CA ILE A 156 54.22 -29.73 -66.98
C ILE A 156 55.12 -28.53 -67.23
N ALA A 157 55.52 -27.76 -66.20
CA ALA A 157 56.37 -26.59 -66.34
C ALA A 157 57.73 -26.95 -66.96
N LYS A 158 58.34 -28.10 -66.58
CA LYS A 158 59.57 -28.61 -67.16
C LYS A 158 59.36 -29.02 -68.58
N SER A 159 58.29 -29.75 -68.95
CA SER A 159 57.97 -30.11 -70.34
C SER A 159 57.85 -28.85 -71.24
N ASP A 160 57.24 -27.77 -70.78
CA ASP A 160 57.11 -26.57 -71.55
C ASP A 160 58.45 -25.84 -71.70
N LEU A 161 59.27 -25.85 -70.65
CA LEU A 161 60.66 -25.36 -70.75
C LEU A 161 61.52 -26.17 -71.74
N ASP A 162 61.41 -27.49 -71.69
CA ASP A 162 62.14 -28.37 -72.62
C ASP A 162 61.67 -28.19 -74.09
N LYS A 163 60.35 -27.98 -74.35
CA LYS A 163 59.82 -27.63 -75.68
C LYS A 163 60.34 -26.29 -76.16
N ALA A 164 60.39 -25.24 -75.30
CA ALA A 164 60.91 -23.95 -75.66
C ALA A 164 62.42 -24.01 -75.92
N ALA A 165 63.19 -24.80 -75.14
CA ALA A 165 64.61 -25.04 -75.41
C ALA A 165 64.80 -25.77 -76.72
N ALA A 166 63.99 -26.78 -77.02
CA ALA A 166 64.07 -27.48 -78.37
C ALA A 166 63.74 -26.51 -79.52
N ALA A 167 62.80 -25.59 -79.33
CA ALA A 167 62.51 -24.57 -80.38
C ALA A 167 63.68 -23.64 -80.63
N VAL A 168 64.37 -23.18 -79.53
CA VAL A 168 65.58 -22.41 -79.66
C VAL A 168 66.67 -23.22 -80.38
N ALA A 169 66.90 -24.48 -80.00
CA ALA A 169 67.90 -25.35 -80.71
C ALA A 169 67.59 -25.50 -82.20
N ARG A 170 66.34 -25.67 -82.58
CA ARG A 170 65.92 -25.74 -83.96
C ARG A 170 66.19 -24.41 -84.72
N ALA A 171 65.73 -23.30 -84.10
CA ALA A 171 65.91 -22.01 -84.70
C ALA A 171 67.42 -21.62 -84.84
N GLN A 172 68.25 -22.03 -83.88
CA GLN A 172 69.69 -21.86 -83.90
C GLN A 172 70.28 -22.69 -85.02
N ALA A 173 69.93 -23.97 -85.22
CA ALA A 173 70.41 -24.83 -86.28
C ALA A 173 70.02 -24.27 -87.70
N ASP A 174 68.79 -23.73 -87.82
CA ASP A 174 68.40 -23.08 -89.07
C ASP A 174 69.13 -21.76 -89.32
N TYR A 175 69.44 -21.00 -88.26
CA TYR A 175 70.26 -19.77 -88.33
C TYR A 175 71.72 -20.12 -88.69
N ASP A 176 72.33 -21.17 -88.14
CA ASP A 176 73.69 -21.61 -88.41
C ASP A 176 73.82 -22.19 -89.85
N ARG A 177 72.76 -22.88 -90.35
CA ARG A 177 72.72 -23.43 -91.71
C ARG A 177 72.89 -22.36 -92.80
N ILE A 178 72.43 -21.13 -92.59
CA ILE A 178 72.54 -20.03 -93.55
C ILE A 178 73.78 -19.16 -93.29
N GLY A 179 74.75 -19.65 -92.56
CA GLY A 179 76.03 -19.04 -92.25
C GLY A 179 76.15 -18.35 -90.88
N GLY A 180 75.14 -18.36 -90.11
CA GLY A 180 75.20 -17.86 -88.74
C GLY A 180 75.76 -16.45 -88.62
N ALA A 181 76.53 -16.18 -87.59
CA ALA A 181 77.13 -14.88 -87.32
C ALA A 181 78.18 -14.46 -88.41
N SER A 182 78.57 -15.41 -89.24
CA SER A 182 79.48 -15.15 -90.35
C SER A 182 78.82 -14.61 -91.63
N ASN A 183 77.51 -14.63 -91.73
CA ASN A 183 76.72 -14.09 -92.79
C ASN A 183 76.47 -12.57 -92.61
N PRO A 184 77.02 -11.67 -93.48
CA PRO A 184 76.90 -10.21 -93.32
C PRO A 184 75.45 -9.68 -93.35
N PHE A 185 74.49 -10.44 -93.88
CA PHE A 185 73.08 -10.07 -94.00
C PHE A 185 72.18 -10.82 -93.06
N ILE A 186 72.73 -11.57 -92.10
CA ILE A 186 72.03 -12.45 -91.25
C ILE A 186 70.91 -11.75 -90.41
N ALA A 187 71.14 -10.51 -89.99
CA ALA A 187 70.19 -9.75 -89.22
C ALA A 187 68.87 -9.47 -89.96
N MET A 188 68.87 -9.54 -91.26
CA MET A 188 67.72 -9.29 -92.15
C MET A 188 67.03 -10.58 -92.59
N THR A 189 67.46 -11.70 -92.08
CA THR A 189 66.85 -13.03 -92.42
C THR A 189 65.69 -13.45 -91.53
N PRO A 190 64.67 -14.14 -92.08
CA PRO A 190 63.60 -14.71 -91.25
C PRO A 190 64.10 -15.66 -90.16
N GLN A 191 65.25 -16.34 -90.38
CA GLN A 191 65.88 -17.26 -89.43
C GLN A 191 66.44 -16.52 -88.18
N SER A 192 67.05 -15.31 -88.43
CA SER A 192 67.48 -14.48 -87.30
C SER A 192 66.30 -14.02 -86.42
N LEU A 193 65.21 -13.56 -87.07
CA LEU A 193 63.97 -13.19 -86.32
C LEU A 193 63.39 -14.39 -85.62
N ALA A 194 63.35 -15.57 -86.28
CA ALA A 194 62.82 -16.80 -85.64
C ALA A 194 63.65 -17.24 -84.39
N LEU A 195 65.00 -17.11 -84.47
CA LEU A 195 65.89 -17.38 -83.36
C LEU A 195 65.68 -16.39 -82.23
N GLN A 196 65.58 -15.11 -82.54
CA GLN A 196 65.31 -14.07 -81.55
C GLN A 196 63.97 -14.33 -80.87
N GLN A 197 62.90 -14.64 -81.62
CA GLN A 197 61.58 -14.96 -81.08
C GLN A 197 61.63 -16.18 -80.21
N ALA A 198 62.24 -17.30 -80.67
CA ALA A 198 62.37 -18.53 -79.91
C ALA A 198 63.16 -18.31 -78.60
N THR A 199 64.22 -17.47 -78.65
CA THR A 199 65.00 -17.13 -77.44
C THR A 199 64.18 -16.31 -76.44
N LEU A 200 63.39 -15.33 -76.89
CA LEU A 200 62.49 -14.56 -76.01
C LEU A 200 61.40 -15.43 -75.41
N ASP A 201 60.83 -16.33 -76.20
CA ASP A 201 59.81 -17.27 -75.73
C ASP A 201 60.41 -18.26 -74.66
N HIS A 202 61.61 -18.76 -74.90
CA HIS A 202 62.34 -19.59 -73.94
C HIS A 202 62.65 -18.81 -72.67
N GLN A 203 63.08 -17.57 -72.72
CA GLN A 203 63.35 -16.74 -71.52
C GLN A 203 62.06 -16.50 -70.75
N LYS A 204 60.96 -16.22 -71.45
CA LYS A 204 59.65 -16.07 -70.86
C LYS A 204 59.20 -17.36 -70.11
N ILE A 205 59.29 -18.51 -70.77
CA ILE A 205 58.95 -19.81 -70.20
C ILE A 205 59.87 -20.17 -69.02
N ALA A 206 61.20 -19.89 -69.15
CA ALA A 206 62.15 -20.07 -68.06
C ALA A 206 61.83 -19.22 -66.79
N ALA A 207 61.44 -17.97 -67.05
CA ALA A 207 60.98 -17.10 -65.93
C ALA A 207 59.72 -17.63 -65.26
N ILE A 208 58.73 -18.15 -66.02
CA ILE A 208 57.53 -18.79 -65.50
C ILE A 208 57.91 -20.06 -64.69
N PHE A 209 58.80 -20.91 -65.23
CA PHE A 209 59.28 -22.10 -64.56
C PHE A 209 59.96 -21.77 -63.20
N ASN A 210 60.87 -20.79 -63.23
CA ASN A 210 61.59 -20.35 -62.03
C ASN A 210 60.66 -19.76 -61.00
N SER A 211 59.62 -18.99 -61.41
CA SER A 211 58.64 -18.43 -60.48
C SER A 211 57.70 -19.48 -59.85
N LYS A 212 57.49 -20.64 -60.53
CA LYS A 212 56.76 -21.78 -60.03
C LYS A 212 57.58 -22.61 -59.02
N ILE A 213 58.86 -22.75 -59.20
CA ILE A 213 59.77 -23.57 -58.37
C ILE A 213 60.34 -22.78 -57.24
N ASN A 214 60.63 -21.51 -57.43
CA ASN A 214 61.24 -20.61 -56.47
C ASN A 214 60.33 -19.41 -56.28
N PRO A 215 59.26 -19.54 -55.48
CA PRO A 215 58.37 -18.44 -55.16
C PRO A 215 59.17 -17.29 -54.56
N THR A 216 58.82 -16.07 -54.93
CA THR A 216 59.45 -14.87 -54.40
C THR A 216 59.07 -14.66 -52.96
N ASP A 217 59.91 -14.02 -52.16
CA ASP A 217 59.61 -13.65 -50.79
C ASP A 217 58.30 -12.82 -50.68
N SER A 218 57.99 -12.03 -51.71
CA SER A 218 56.75 -11.26 -51.79
C SER A 218 55.53 -12.16 -51.92
N GLN A 219 55.56 -13.23 -52.74
CA GLN A 219 54.46 -14.19 -52.87
C GLN A 219 54.25 -14.98 -51.60
N ILE A 220 55.36 -15.40 -50.93
CA ILE A 220 55.29 -16.10 -49.63
C ILE A 220 54.69 -15.20 -48.57
N LYS A 221 55.13 -13.92 -48.46
CA LYS A 221 54.61 -12.95 -47.52
C LYS A 221 53.11 -12.66 -47.77
N GLN A 222 52.70 -12.56 -49.07
CA GLN A 222 51.30 -12.36 -49.40
C GLN A 222 50.41 -13.54 -48.96
N ALA A 223 50.88 -14.80 -49.21
CA ALA A 223 50.18 -15.98 -48.78
C ALA A 223 50.13 -16.12 -47.22
N GLN A 224 51.22 -15.76 -46.55
CA GLN A 224 51.23 -15.67 -45.09
C GLN A 224 50.26 -14.64 -44.54
N SER A 225 50.19 -13.43 -45.13
CA SER A 225 49.23 -12.40 -44.76
C SER A 225 47.78 -12.87 -44.96
N ALA A 226 47.50 -13.68 -45.98
CA ALA A 226 46.17 -14.25 -46.19
C ALA A 226 45.81 -15.24 -45.07
N ILE A 227 46.77 -16.08 -44.61
CA ILE A 227 46.57 -16.96 -43.46
C ILE A 227 46.31 -16.18 -42.18
N GLU A 228 47.12 -15.13 -41.91
CA GLU A 228 46.92 -14.29 -40.74
C GLU A 228 45.55 -13.61 -40.76
N GLN A 229 45.09 -13.14 -41.90
CA GLN A 229 43.74 -12.55 -42.05
C GLN A 229 42.64 -13.59 -41.79
N ALA A 230 42.77 -14.81 -42.34
CA ALA A 230 41.81 -15.89 -42.13
C ALA A 230 41.80 -16.32 -40.66
N ARG A 231 42.95 -16.48 -40.01
CA ARG A 231 43.09 -16.78 -38.58
C ARG A 231 42.52 -15.67 -37.70
N ALA A 232 42.76 -14.41 -38.03
CA ALA A 232 42.18 -13.31 -37.30
C ALA A 232 40.65 -13.29 -37.39
N GLN A 233 40.08 -13.65 -38.54
CA GLN A 233 38.64 -13.79 -38.70
C GLN A 233 38.07 -14.93 -37.87
N LEU A 234 38.73 -16.12 -37.90
CA LEU A 234 38.33 -17.25 -37.05
C LEU A 234 38.42 -16.90 -35.56
N SER A 235 39.50 -16.24 -35.13
CA SER A 235 39.68 -15.80 -33.75
C SER A 235 38.62 -14.81 -33.29
N ARG A 236 38.20 -13.89 -34.15
CA ARG A 236 37.11 -12.94 -33.81
C ARG A 236 35.78 -13.66 -33.63
N LEU A 237 35.53 -14.73 -34.38
CA LEU A 237 34.30 -15.52 -34.18
C LEU A 237 34.38 -16.41 -32.93
N THR A 238 35.49 -17.11 -32.72
CA THR A 238 35.60 -18.08 -31.60
C THR A 238 35.91 -17.43 -30.25
N ASN A 239 36.55 -16.25 -30.26
CA ASN A 239 36.94 -15.51 -29.05
C ASN A 239 36.48 -14.06 -29.18
N PRO A 240 35.17 -13.77 -29.05
CA PRO A 240 34.67 -12.40 -29.08
C PRO A 240 35.35 -11.56 -27.99
N SER A 241 35.64 -10.31 -28.29
CA SER A 241 36.31 -9.45 -27.34
C SER A 241 35.41 -9.21 -26.09
N ALA A 242 36.03 -9.04 -24.92
CA ALA A 242 35.27 -8.70 -23.71
C ALA A 242 34.45 -7.41 -23.89
N ASN A 243 34.93 -6.48 -24.74
CA ASN A 243 34.19 -5.25 -25.03
C ASN A 243 32.95 -5.50 -25.90
N ASP A 244 33.05 -6.42 -26.89
CA ASP A 244 31.90 -6.76 -27.74
C ASP A 244 30.81 -7.44 -26.92
N LEU A 245 31.21 -8.39 -26.05
CA LEU A 245 30.28 -9.04 -25.10
C LEU A 245 29.64 -8.03 -24.13
N LYS A 246 30.45 -7.13 -23.58
CA LYS A 246 29.97 -6.09 -22.67
C LYS A 246 29.02 -5.13 -23.34
N SER A 247 29.32 -4.73 -24.60
CA SER A 247 28.47 -3.85 -25.38
C SER A 247 27.13 -4.51 -25.73
N ALA A 248 27.17 -5.78 -26.16
CA ALA A 248 25.95 -6.55 -26.43
C ALA A 248 25.11 -6.78 -25.18
N GLN A 249 25.76 -7.09 -24.03
CA GLN A 249 25.08 -7.21 -22.73
C GLN A 249 24.44 -5.90 -22.31
N ALA A 250 25.14 -4.77 -22.42
CA ALA A 250 24.60 -3.45 -22.11
C ALA A 250 23.34 -3.12 -22.93
N SER A 251 23.31 -3.54 -24.21
CA SER A 251 22.13 -3.38 -25.06
C SER A 251 20.94 -4.22 -24.54
N VAL A 252 21.19 -5.47 -24.11
CA VAL A 252 20.15 -6.32 -23.47
C VAL A 252 19.63 -5.66 -22.20
N ASP A 253 20.52 -5.16 -21.34
CA ASP A 253 20.13 -4.54 -20.06
C ASP A 253 19.34 -3.25 -20.27
N GLN A 254 19.70 -2.44 -21.27
CA GLN A 254 18.97 -1.23 -21.67
C GLN A 254 17.54 -1.58 -22.12
N LEU A 255 17.39 -2.60 -23.00
CA LEU A 255 16.07 -2.99 -23.50
C LEU A 255 15.23 -3.73 -22.46
N ARG A 256 15.89 -4.44 -21.52
CA ARG A 256 15.19 -4.99 -20.33
C ARG A 256 14.60 -3.87 -19.49
N ALA A 257 15.37 -2.83 -19.20
CA ALA A 257 14.87 -1.65 -18.49
C ALA A 257 13.70 -0.96 -19.23
N ALA A 258 13.76 -0.88 -20.56
CA ALA A 258 12.68 -0.33 -21.37
C ALA A 258 11.40 -1.18 -21.29
N ARG A 259 11.51 -2.52 -21.30
CA ARG A 259 10.41 -3.46 -21.11
C ARG A 259 9.81 -3.32 -19.71
N ASP A 260 10.65 -3.22 -18.67
CA ASP A 260 10.21 -3.09 -17.29
C ASP A 260 9.47 -1.75 -17.07
N LEU A 261 9.95 -0.67 -17.71
CA LEU A 261 9.23 0.61 -17.72
C LEU A 261 7.86 0.51 -18.40
N ALA A 262 7.78 -0.17 -19.55
CA ALA A 262 6.50 -0.37 -20.24
C ALA A 262 5.52 -1.19 -19.37
N LYS A 263 6.01 -2.20 -18.64
CA LYS A 263 5.22 -2.99 -17.71
C LYS A 263 4.74 -2.16 -16.51
N ALA A 264 5.60 -1.34 -15.93
CA ALA A 264 5.24 -0.45 -14.82
C ALA A 264 4.12 0.52 -15.21
N ARG A 265 4.11 1.04 -16.45
CA ARG A 265 3.04 1.89 -16.97
C ARG A 265 1.68 1.16 -17.05
N ILE A 266 1.68 -0.14 -17.31
CA ILE A 266 0.45 -0.95 -17.27
C ILE A 266 0.02 -1.12 -15.82
N ASP A 267 0.94 -1.39 -14.89
CA ASP A 267 0.64 -1.51 -13.47
C ASP A 267 0.08 -0.19 -12.90
N ASP A 268 0.58 0.98 -13.35
CA ASP A 268 0.05 2.32 -13.01
C ASP A 268 -1.41 2.54 -13.49
N ALA A 269 -1.84 1.79 -14.49
CA ALA A 269 -3.19 1.81 -15.04
C ALA A 269 -4.13 0.77 -14.39
N ILE A 270 -3.71 0.08 -13.34
CA ILE A 270 -4.47 -0.95 -12.63
C ILE A 270 -4.51 -0.63 -11.14
N ILE A 271 -5.71 -0.59 -10.56
CA ILE A 271 -5.87 -0.50 -9.10
C ILE A 271 -6.07 -1.89 -8.53
N ARG A 272 -5.28 -2.21 -7.51
CA ARG A 272 -5.38 -3.43 -6.72
C ARG A 272 -5.64 -3.11 -5.26
N ALA A 273 -6.37 -4.00 -4.57
CA ALA A 273 -6.57 -3.89 -3.13
C ALA A 273 -5.23 -4.11 -2.40
N PRO A 274 -4.82 -3.19 -1.50
CA PRO A 274 -3.57 -3.34 -0.75
C PRO A 274 -3.66 -4.34 0.41
N PHE A 275 -4.88 -4.67 0.85
CA PHE A 275 -5.21 -5.60 1.94
C PHE A 275 -6.62 -6.13 1.78
N ASP A 276 -6.95 -7.18 2.55
CA ASP A 276 -8.31 -7.72 2.63
C ASP A 276 -9.24 -6.71 3.30
N GLY A 277 -10.39 -6.41 2.70
CA GLY A 277 -11.27 -5.39 3.26
C GLY A 277 -12.60 -5.23 2.53
N LEU A 278 -13.32 -4.21 2.95
CA LEU A 278 -14.62 -3.80 2.39
C LEU A 278 -14.44 -2.56 1.51
N VAL A 279 -15.02 -2.56 0.34
CA VAL A 279 -15.11 -1.36 -0.52
C VAL A 279 -16.11 -0.39 0.10
N THR A 280 -15.62 0.74 0.62
CA THR A 280 -16.47 1.76 1.29
C THR A 280 -17.01 2.80 0.33
N ARG A 281 -16.28 3.05 -0.78
CA ARG A 281 -16.67 4.08 -1.77
C ARG A 281 -16.16 3.74 -3.15
N VAL A 282 -16.97 4.06 -4.17
CA VAL A 282 -16.61 4.04 -5.59
C VAL A 282 -17.18 5.32 -6.20
N ASP A 283 -16.28 6.20 -6.73
CA ASP A 283 -16.66 7.56 -7.15
C ASP A 283 -16.83 7.72 -8.66
N PHE A 284 -16.59 6.68 -9.45
CA PHE A 284 -16.63 6.74 -10.91
C PHE A 284 -17.36 5.56 -11.53
N ASP A 285 -18.02 5.83 -12.64
CA ASP A 285 -18.67 4.81 -13.46
C ASP A 285 -17.77 4.33 -14.60
N LEU A 286 -18.06 3.13 -15.12
CA LEU A 286 -17.40 2.56 -16.28
C LEU A 286 -17.46 3.53 -17.48
N GLY A 287 -16.35 3.72 -18.17
CA GLY A 287 -16.21 4.66 -19.28
C GLY A 287 -15.88 6.09 -18.89
N SER A 288 -15.89 6.44 -17.61
CA SER A 288 -15.50 7.77 -17.13
C SER A 288 -14.01 8.01 -17.37
N PHE A 289 -13.65 9.27 -17.65
CA PHE A 289 -12.25 9.68 -17.77
C PHE A 289 -11.67 10.02 -16.40
N VAL A 290 -10.59 9.36 -16.02
CA VAL A 290 -9.95 9.50 -14.71
C VAL A 290 -8.59 10.16 -14.84
N SER A 291 -8.30 11.13 -13.96
CA SER A 291 -6.99 11.78 -13.88
C SER A 291 -6.12 11.09 -12.83
N ALA A 292 -4.82 11.08 -13.08
CA ALA A 292 -3.83 10.54 -12.13
C ALA A 292 -3.92 11.22 -10.74
N GLY A 293 -3.74 10.44 -9.67
CA GLY A 293 -3.74 10.92 -8.29
C GLY A 293 -5.12 11.20 -7.69
N ARG A 294 -6.19 11.13 -8.45
CA ARG A 294 -7.56 11.27 -7.92
C ARG A 294 -8.04 9.93 -7.36
N ALA A 295 -8.37 9.91 -6.08
CA ALA A 295 -8.94 8.74 -5.43
C ALA A 295 -10.28 8.38 -6.06
N ILE A 296 -10.48 7.11 -6.40
CA ILE A 296 -11.70 6.60 -7.04
C ILE A 296 -12.35 5.46 -6.27
N ILE A 297 -11.57 4.70 -5.52
CA ILE A 297 -12.05 3.61 -4.69
C ILE A 297 -11.47 3.78 -3.29
N ALA A 298 -12.29 3.60 -2.26
CA ALA A 298 -11.83 3.49 -0.88
C ALA A 298 -12.05 2.06 -0.38
N VAL A 299 -11.03 1.47 0.23
CA VAL A 299 -11.09 0.13 0.84
C VAL A 299 -10.72 0.25 2.31
N ALA A 300 -11.58 -0.31 3.17
CA ALA A 300 -11.40 -0.32 4.62
C ALA A 300 -11.14 -1.74 5.13
N ASP A 301 -10.18 -1.87 6.00
CA ASP A 301 -9.90 -3.10 6.74
C ASP A 301 -10.87 -3.21 7.93
N ILE A 302 -11.79 -4.16 7.84
CA ILE A 302 -12.83 -4.41 8.85
C ILE A 302 -12.49 -5.59 9.76
N SER A 303 -11.27 -6.11 9.72
CA SER A 303 -10.81 -7.19 10.60
C SER A 303 -10.86 -6.80 12.07
N GLU A 304 -10.63 -5.52 12.35
CA GLU A 304 -10.72 -4.89 13.65
C GLU A 304 -11.41 -3.54 13.51
N LEU A 305 -12.42 -3.29 14.32
CA LEU A 305 -13.11 -2.01 14.36
C LEU A 305 -12.64 -1.18 15.57
N ARG A 306 -12.54 0.11 15.36
CA ARG A 306 -12.10 1.07 16.38
C ARG A 306 -13.09 2.20 16.52
N VAL A 307 -13.18 2.76 17.72
CA VAL A 307 -13.92 4.00 17.97
C VAL A 307 -12.90 5.08 18.30
N LYS A 308 -12.95 6.19 17.59
CA LYS A 308 -12.17 7.39 17.91
C LYS A 308 -13.02 8.30 18.75
N LEU A 309 -12.73 8.33 20.05
CA LEU A 309 -13.44 9.15 21.04
C LEU A 309 -12.77 10.52 21.14
N ASN A 310 -13.58 11.57 21.23
CA ASN A 310 -13.10 12.91 21.53
C ASN A 310 -13.26 13.13 23.02
N ILE A 311 -12.15 13.30 23.73
CA ILE A 311 -12.11 13.50 25.19
C ILE A 311 -11.66 14.93 25.48
N ASP A 312 -12.36 15.59 26.41
CA ASP A 312 -12.01 16.93 26.88
C ASP A 312 -10.67 16.92 27.65
N GLU A 313 -9.95 18.06 27.59
CA GLU A 313 -8.68 18.25 28.28
C GLU A 313 -8.77 18.01 29.80
N THR A 314 -9.92 18.27 30.40
CA THR A 314 -10.15 18.07 31.85
C THR A 314 -10.14 16.62 32.27
N ASP A 315 -10.49 15.70 31.36
CA ASP A 315 -10.66 14.29 31.66
C ASP A 315 -9.50 13.41 31.16
N ILE A 316 -8.72 13.91 30.17
CA ILE A 316 -7.65 13.11 29.56
C ILE A 316 -6.59 12.63 30.55
N ALA A 317 -6.31 13.42 31.61
CA ALA A 317 -5.33 13.07 32.63
C ALA A 317 -5.67 11.78 33.42
N ARG A 318 -6.93 11.33 33.34
CA ARG A 318 -7.42 10.12 34.04
C ARG A 318 -7.42 8.91 33.13
N LEU A 319 -7.20 9.07 31.81
CA LEU A 319 -7.26 7.99 30.84
C LEU A 319 -5.90 7.38 30.60
N GLN A 320 -5.90 6.05 30.49
CA GLN A 320 -4.71 5.26 30.23
C GLN A 320 -5.05 4.10 29.29
N SER A 321 -4.07 3.67 28.49
CA SER A 321 -4.21 2.47 27.67
C SER A 321 -4.50 1.24 28.54
N GLY A 322 -5.38 0.36 28.06
CA GLY A 322 -5.79 -0.87 28.73
C GLY A 322 -7.05 -0.73 29.60
N GLN A 323 -7.55 0.47 29.88
CA GLN A 323 -8.79 0.68 30.64
C GLN A 323 -9.99 0.05 29.94
N GLU A 324 -10.92 -0.45 30.74
CA GLU A 324 -12.18 -1.03 30.27
C GLU A 324 -13.13 0.07 29.79
N VAL A 325 -13.78 -0.21 28.67
CA VAL A 325 -14.76 0.69 28.05
C VAL A 325 -16.02 -0.10 27.75
N THR A 326 -17.14 0.51 27.99
CA THR A 326 -18.45 0.01 27.54
C THR A 326 -18.93 0.91 26.41
N ILE A 327 -19.18 0.34 25.24
CA ILE A 327 -19.67 1.06 24.06
C ILE A 327 -21.14 0.77 23.86
N GLY A 328 -21.95 1.81 23.86
CA GLY A 328 -23.34 1.81 23.38
C GLY A 328 -23.43 2.37 21.97
N LEU A 329 -24.32 1.86 21.17
CA LEU A 329 -24.57 2.30 19.81
C LEU A 329 -25.96 2.92 19.70
N ASP A 330 -26.08 4.11 19.14
CA ASP A 330 -27.40 4.76 18.95
C ASP A 330 -28.34 3.93 18.08
N ALA A 331 -27.78 3.20 17.13
CA ALA A 331 -28.55 2.32 16.24
C ALA A 331 -29.02 1.01 16.91
N TYR A 332 -28.42 0.63 18.02
CA TYR A 332 -28.71 -0.60 18.77
C TYR A 332 -28.69 -0.30 20.29
N PRO A 333 -29.73 0.36 20.85
CA PRO A 333 -29.73 0.83 22.24
C PRO A 333 -29.54 -0.28 23.29
N ASP A 334 -30.00 -1.48 22.97
CA ASP A 334 -29.91 -2.65 23.88
C ASP A 334 -28.54 -3.37 23.79
N ALA A 335 -27.70 -2.99 22.84
CA ALA A 335 -26.39 -3.59 22.64
C ALA A 335 -25.33 -2.85 23.46
N SER A 336 -24.66 -3.58 24.33
CA SER A 336 -23.51 -3.12 25.11
C SER A 336 -22.28 -3.89 24.68
N LEU A 337 -21.33 -3.22 24.03
CA LEU A 337 -20.13 -3.84 23.50
C LEU A 337 -18.95 -3.61 24.46
N PRO A 338 -18.34 -4.69 24.96
CA PRO A 338 -17.12 -4.56 25.74
C PRO A 338 -15.95 -4.14 24.84
N ALA A 339 -15.17 -3.20 25.33
CA ALA A 339 -14.07 -2.60 24.60
C ALA A 339 -12.91 -2.26 25.55
N ARG A 340 -11.77 -1.86 24.96
CA ARG A 340 -10.61 -1.41 25.74
C ARG A 340 -9.96 -0.21 25.06
N VAL A 341 -9.43 0.70 25.87
CA VAL A 341 -8.59 1.79 25.38
C VAL A 341 -7.33 1.17 24.81
N SER A 342 -7.11 1.36 23.50
CA SER A 342 -5.90 0.89 22.80
C SER A 342 -4.82 1.96 22.78
N ASP A 343 -5.20 3.23 22.58
CA ASP A 343 -4.26 4.33 22.46
C ASP A 343 -4.87 5.64 22.96
N VAL A 344 -4.02 6.50 23.53
CA VAL A 344 -4.36 7.86 23.97
C VAL A 344 -3.45 8.82 23.24
N ALA A 345 -4.00 9.68 22.38
CA ALA A 345 -3.21 10.61 21.59
C ALA A 345 -2.38 11.56 22.47
N ALA A 346 -1.11 11.68 22.18
CA ALA A 346 -0.19 12.59 22.88
C ALA A 346 -0.40 14.07 22.50
N THR A 347 -1.15 14.33 21.41
CA THR A 347 -1.39 15.68 20.89
C THR A 347 -2.88 15.99 20.87
N ALA A 348 -3.22 17.22 21.27
CA ALA A 348 -4.57 17.71 21.19
C ALA A 348 -4.95 18.10 19.75
N THR A 349 -6.23 18.00 19.44
CA THR A 349 -6.86 18.54 18.25
C THR A 349 -7.87 19.61 18.67
N THR A 350 -7.89 20.75 17.99
CA THR A 350 -8.89 21.78 18.27
C THR A 350 -10.00 21.69 17.25
N VAL A 351 -11.20 21.39 17.72
CA VAL A 351 -12.41 21.33 16.88
C VAL A 351 -13.36 22.43 17.37
N GLN A 352 -13.71 23.38 16.50
CA GLN A 352 -14.61 24.50 16.81
C GLN A 352 -14.22 25.29 18.08
N GLY A 353 -12.91 25.46 18.34
CA GLY A 353 -12.40 26.17 19.50
C GLY A 353 -12.32 25.36 20.81
N VAL A 354 -12.75 24.10 20.79
CA VAL A 354 -12.63 23.18 21.94
C VAL A 354 -11.40 22.30 21.75
N VAL A 355 -10.57 22.20 22.79
CA VAL A 355 -9.39 21.34 22.82
C VAL A 355 -9.82 19.93 23.21
N ASN A 356 -9.61 18.98 22.29
CA ASN A 356 -9.95 17.58 22.47
C ASN A 356 -8.73 16.69 22.24
N TYR A 357 -8.65 15.58 22.96
CA TYR A 357 -7.70 14.52 22.73
C TYR A 357 -8.41 13.31 22.15
N VAL A 358 -7.84 12.72 21.11
CA VAL A 358 -8.41 11.53 20.48
C VAL A 358 -7.95 10.29 21.25
N VAL A 359 -8.92 9.55 21.79
CA VAL A 359 -8.69 8.25 22.42
C VAL A 359 -9.22 7.17 21.51
N THR A 360 -8.38 6.22 21.15
CA THR A 360 -8.75 5.09 20.29
C THR A 360 -9.12 3.90 21.16
N VAL A 361 -10.28 3.36 20.90
CA VAL A 361 -10.83 2.18 21.60
C VAL A 361 -11.05 1.07 20.58
N THR A 362 -10.51 -0.10 20.85
CA THR A 362 -10.77 -1.31 20.04
C THR A 362 -12.04 -1.98 20.51
N ILE A 363 -12.94 -2.30 19.56
CA ILE A 363 -14.20 -2.97 19.83
C ILE A 363 -14.22 -4.36 19.19
N ASN A 364 -14.88 -5.29 19.90
CA ASN A 364 -15.26 -6.57 19.32
C ASN A 364 -16.80 -6.58 19.18
N PRO A 365 -17.33 -6.42 17.97
CA PRO A 365 -18.77 -6.30 17.77
C PRO A 365 -19.54 -7.61 18.00
N GLY A 366 -18.87 -8.76 18.08
CA GLY A 366 -19.53 -10.06 18.25
C GLY A 366 -20.54 -10.32 17.12
N THR A 367 -21.83 -10.49 17.49
CA THR A 367 -22.92 -10.72 16.53
C THR A 367 -23.66 -9.45 16.10
N VAL A 368 -23.30 -8.28 16.65
CA VAL A 368 -23.95 -7.01 16.33
C VAL A 368 -23.47 -6.53 14.96
N PRO A 369 -24.35 -6.22 13.99
CA PRO A 369 -23.97 -5.80 12.66
C PRO A 369 -23.52 -4.32 12.64
N VAL A 370 -22.34 -4.07 13.17
CA VAL A 370 -21.75 -2.74 13.28
C VAL A 370 -21.25 -2.28 11.93
N LYS A 371 -21.53 -1.00 11.57
CA LYS A 371 -21.06 -0.39 10.33
C LYS A 371 -20.09 0.76 10.62
N ILE A 372 -19.11 0.95 9.73
CA ILE A 372 -18.22 2.11 9.74
C ILE A 372 -19.05 3.40 9.67
N GLY A 373 -18.67 4.42 10.45
CA GLY A 373 -19.38 5.70 10.52
C GLY A 373 -20.52 5.75 11.50
N MET A 374 -20.92 4.65 12.15
CA MET A 374 -21.93 4.68 13.23
C MET A 374 -21.41 5.47 14.42
N THR A 375 -22.30 6.25 15.04
CA THR A 375 -22.01 6.95 16.30
C THR A 375 -22.01 5.94 17.45
N ALA A 376 -21.01 6.06 18.31
CA ALA A 376 -20.82 5.25 19.50
C ALA A 376 -20.68 6.14 20.74
N ASN A 377 -21.37 5.77 21.80
CA ASN A 377 -21.27 6.38 23.12
C ASN A 377 -20.40 5.47 24.00
N ALA A 378 -19.31 6.00 24.52
CA ALA A 378 -18.35 5.26 25.30
C ALA A 378 -18.36 5.70 26.75
N ASN A 379 -18.41 4.72 27.67
CA ASN A 379 -18.21 4.93 29.09
C ASN A 379 -16.88 4.29 29.48
N VAL A 380 -15.83 5.12 29.62
CA VAL A 380 -14.49 4.66 29.98
C VAL A 380 -14.35 4.59 31.47
N VAL A 381 -14.00 3.43 32.01
CA VAL A 381 -13.77 3.24 33.44
C VAL A 381 -12.42 3.81 33.84
N VAL A 382 -12.43 4.95 34.54
CA VAL A 382 -11.19 5.63 34.95
C VAL A 382 -10.74 5.26 36.36
N ALA A 383 -11.68 4.85 37.22
CA ALA A 383 -11.38 4.35 38.55
C ALA A 383 -12.47 3.41 39.05
N ARG A 384 -12.09 2.38 39.82
CA ARG A 384 -12.98 1.44 40.50
C ARG A 384 -12.51 1.29 41.92
N LYS A 385 -13.45 1.44 42.88
CA LYS A 385 -13.22 1.13 44.29
C LYS A 385 -14.31 0.20 44.79
N GLU A 386 -13.90 -0.87 45.42
CA GLU A 386 -14.81 -1.88 45.97
C GLU A 386 -14.98 -1.70 47.47
N ASN A 387 -16.15 -2.12 48.00
CA ASN A 387 -16.44 -2.12 49.42
C ASN A 387 -16.34 -0.74 50.10
N VAL A 388 -16.71 0.33 49.42
CA VAL A 388 -16.75 1.70 49.95
C VAL A 388 -18.15 2.10 50.38
N LEU A 389 -18.27 3.01 51.37
CA LEU A 389 -19.56 3.58 51.78
C LEU A 389 -20.03 4.56 50.71
N LEU A 390 -21.26 4.40 50.23
CA LEU A 390 -21.85 5.19 49.16
C LEU A 390 -22.95 6.09 49.72
N VAL A 391 -22.88 7.36 49.34
CA VAL A 391 -23.92 8.36 49.60
C VAL A 391 -24.38 8.98 48.27
N PRO A 392 -25.70 9.10 48.03
CA PRO A 392 -26.20 9.80 46.86
C PRO A 392 -25.71 11.25 46.82
N ASN A 393 -25.26 11.70 45.66
CA ASN A 393 -24.73 13.07 45.47
C ASN A 393 -25.70 14.15 45.92
N ARG A 394 -27.01 13.91 45.77
CA ARG A 394 -28.09 14.82 46.21
C ARG A 394 -28.20 15.00 47.70
N ALA A 395 -27.69 14.04 48.52
CA ALA A 395 -27.68 14.13 49.97
C ALA A 395 -26.53 14.96 50.54
N VAL A 396 -25.53 15.26 49.72
CA VAL A 396 -24.34 16.00 50.11
C VAL A 396 -24.57 17.51 49.94
N ARG A 397 -24.37 18.26 51.01
CA ARG A 397 -24.43 19.73 51.01
C ARG A 397 -23.04 20.32 51.18
N ALA A 398 -22.77 21.38 50.43
CA ALA A 398 -21.55 22.15 50.55
C ALA A 398 -21.79 23.39 51.39
N SER A 399 -20.98 23.61 52.42
CA SER A 399 -20.94 24.86 53.17
C SER A 399 -19.49 25.34 53.31
N GLY A 400 -19.11 26.26 52.43
CA GLY A 400 -17.71 26.64 52.27
C GLY A 400 -16.83 25.48 51.82
N ALA A 401 -15.72 25.28 52.51
CA ALA A 401 -14.81 24.15 52.23
C ALA A 401 -15.25 22.81 52.79
N LYS A 402 -16.29 22.77 53.61
CA LYS A 402 -16.78 21.56 54.30
C LYS A 402 -17.96 20.93 53.58
N ARG A 403 -18.11 19.64 53.76
CA ARG A 403 -19.21 18.86 53.19
C ARG A 403 -20.01 18.25 54.35
N PHE A 404 -21.31 18.32 54.25
CA PHE A 404 -22.25 17.85 55.28
C PHE A 404 -23.30 16.94 54.67
N VAL A 405 -23.74 15.96 55.47
CA VAL A 405 -24.87 15.09 55.14
C VAL A 405 -25.82 15.11 56.31
N THR A 406 -27.12 15.28 56.06
CA THR A 406 -28.16 15.23 57.10
C THR A 406 -28.61 13.80 57.28
N ILE A 407 -28.41 13.23 58.46
CA ILE A 407 -28.92 11.93 58.84
C ILE A 407 -30.28 12.07 59.52
N GLN A 408 -31.15 11.06 59.34
CA GLN A 408 -32.38 10.89 60.10
C GLN A 408 -32.15 9.78 61.09
N ASN A 409 -32.37 10.10 62.42
CA ASN A 409 -32.33 9.15 63.50
C ASN A 409 -33.63 8.34 63.58
N GLN A 410 -33.63 7.25 64.31
CA GLN A 410 -34.84 6.38 64.56
C GLN A 410 -36.02 7.12 65.23
N ASP A 411 -35.72 8.23 65.93
CA ASP A 411 -36.71 9.10 66.58
C ASP A 411 -37.22 10.21 65.66
N ASN A 412 -36.96 10.14 64.34
CA ASN A 412 -37.24 11.14 63.30
C ASN A 412 -36.53 12.50 63.49
N THR A 413 -35.59 12.60 64.42
CA THR A 413 -34.76 13.78 64.55
C THR A 413 -33.71 13.81 63.44
N THR A 414 -33.36 15.00 62.98
CA THR A 414 -32.31 15.18 61.90
C THR A 414 -31.06 15.76 62.53
N LYS A 415 -29.90 15.25 62.10
CA LYS A 415 -28.60 15.74 62.55
C LYS A 415 -27.70 15.93 61.34
N GLU A 416 -27.06 17.09 61.26
CA GLU A 416 -26.06 17.38 60.22
C GLU A 416 -24.69 16.86 60.69
N ILE A 417 -24.02 16.09 59.83
CA ILE A 417 -22.71 15.48 60.10
C ILE A 417 -21.73 15.95 59.06
N GLU A 418 -20.57 16.45 59.48
CA GLU A 418 -19.45 16.75 58.62
C GLU A 418 -18.84 15.43 58.06
N VAL A 419 -18.68 15.32 56.75
CA VAL A 419 -18.19 14.12 56.10
C VAL A 419 -16.94 14.44 55.26
N LYS A 420 -15.99 13.49 55.22
CA LYS A 420 -14.89 13.50 54.28
C LYS A 420 -15.28 12.61 53.11
N LEU A 421 -15.29 13.21 51.93
CA LEU A 421 -15.65 12.54 50.72
C LEU A 421 -14.39 12.07 49.98
N GLY A 422 -14.52 10.99 49.23
CA GLY A 422 -13.50 10.42 48.36
C GLY A 422 -13.88 10.55 46.90
N MET A 423 -13.82 9.43 46.18
CA MET A 423 -14.18 9.32 44.76
C MET A 423 -15.69 9.53 44.59
N ALA A 424 -16.08 10.16 43.50
CA ALA A 424 -17.49 10.38 43.14
C ALA A 424 -17.72 9.97 41.66
N ASN A 425 -18.95 9.55 41.40
CA ASN A 425 -19.48 9.43 40.03
C ASN A 425 -20.74 10.32 39.90
N ASP A 426 -21.49 10.18 38.81
CA ASP A 426 -22.67 11.04 38.53
C ASP A 426 -23.81 10.84 39.55
N LEU A 427 -23.90 9.72 40.27
CA LEU A 427 -24.99 9.36 41.14
C LEU A 427 -24.61 9.34 42.61
N GLU A 428 -23.45 8.80 42.96
CA GLU A 428 -23.01 8.49 44.32
C GLU A 428 -21.58 8.97 44.56
N THR A 429 -21.29 9.30 45.82
CA THR A 429 -19.95 9.69 46.31
C THR A 429 -19.50 8.75 47.41
N GLU A 430 -18.21 8.39 47.40
CA GLU A 430 -17.56 7.66 48.49
C GLU A 430 -17.50 8.51 49.77
N VAL A 431 -17.86 7.94 50.88
CA VAL A 431 -17.64 8.51 52.20
C VAL A 431 -16.47 7.83 52.88
N VAL A 432 -15.37 8.59 53.05
CA VAL A 432 -14.14 8.12 53.69
C VAL A 432 -14.30 8.11 55.23
N SER A 433 -15.01 9.11 55.79
CA SER A 433 -15.27 9.17 57.22
C SER A 433 -16.47 10.09 57.52
N GLY A 434 -17.12 9.88 58.64
CA GLY A 434 -18.25 10.68 59.12
C GLY A 434 -19.59 9.95 59.13
N LEU A 435 -19.77 8.86 58.35
CA LEU A 435 -20.98 8.05 58.33
C LEU A 435 -20.66 6.59 58.56
N SER A 436 -21.68 5.82 58.97
CA SER A 436 -21.64 4.37 59.14
C SER A 436 -22.65 3.69 58.21
N GLU A 437 -22.38 2.42 57.88
CA GLU A 437 -23.30 1.61 57.09
C GLU A 437 -24.65 1.46 57.80
N GLY A 438 -25.75 1.48 57.06
CA GLY A 438 -27.12 1.36 57.61
C GLY A 438 -27.73 2.67 58.07
N GLN A 439 -27.00 3.79 58.11
CA GLN A 439 -27.56 5.10 58.43
C GLN A 439 -28.47 5.60 57.30
N THR A 440 -29.59 6.25 57.69
CA THR A 440 -30.51 6.89 56.74
C THR A 440 -30.18 8.35 56.58
N VAL A 441 -29.96 8.77 55.32
CA VAL A 441 -29.64 10.16 54.93
C VAL A 441 -30.79 10.79 54.18
N ILE A 442 -30.98 12.08 54.33
CA ILE A 442 -32.01 12.86 53.64
C ILE A 442 -31.45 13.32 52.32
N VAL A 443 -32.12 12.95 51.20
CA VAL A 443 -31.70 13.24 49.84
C VAL A 443 -32.31 14.56 49.35
N SER A 444 -33.58 14.85 49.71
CA SER A 444 -34.26 16.11 49.36
C SER A 444 -35.26 16.50 50.41
N PHE A 445 -35.42 17.82 50.59
CA PHE A 445 -36.52 18.38 51.35
C PHE A 445 -37.63 18.68 50.36
N THR A 446 -38.69 17.86 50.34
CA THR A 446 -39.91 18.21 49.60
C THR A 446 -40.59 19.38 50.33
N GLN A 447 -40.41 20.60 49.86
CA GLN A 447 -41.27 21.71 50.30
C GLN A 447 -42.69 21.38 49.83
N ALA A 448 -43.61 21.10 50.76
CA ALA A 448 -45.01 21.12 50.44
C ALA A 448 -45.36 22.52 49.94
N SER A 449 -45.68 22.66 48.69
CA SER A 449 -46.24 23.92 48.18
C SER A 449 -47.47 24.29 49.01
N PRO A 450 -47.56 25.49 49.58
CA PRO A 450 -48.77 25.90 50.29
C PRO A 450 -49.92 25.87 49.27
N ILE A 451 -50.93 25.03 49.55
CA ILE A 451 -52.17 24.99 48.82
C ILE A 451 -52.77 26.43 48.90
N GLY A 452 -52.70 27.13 47.79
CA GLY A 452 -53.31 28.45 47.65
C GLY A 452 -54.78 28.37 48.00
N GLY A 453 -55.19 29.13 49.06
CA GLY A 453 -56.58 29.25 49.49
C GLY A 453 -57.49 29.76 48.37
N PRO A 454 -58.77 29.41 48.38
CA PRO A 454 -59.72 29.75 47.31
C PRO A 454 -60.29 31.18 47.59
N PHE A 455 -59.52 32.23 47.38
CA PHE A 455 -60.07 33.59 47.24
C PHE A 455 -59.12 34.48 46.48
N GLY A 456 -59.52 34.81 45.28
CA GLY A 456 -58.86 35.75 44.41
C GLY A 456 -59.66 35.99 43.17
N GLY A 457 -60.86 36.52 43.37
CA GLY A 457 -61.74 36.96 42.28
C GLY A 457 -61.25 38.22 41.62
N ALA A 458 -61.60 38.35 40.40
CA ALA A 458 -61.94 39.48 39.58
C ALA A 458 -60.99 40.72 39.57
N ARG A 459 -60.26 40.91 38.52
CA ARG A 459 -60.43 41.99 37.55
C ARG A 459 -59.65 41.68 36.25
#